data_8c7e991b62ff11f802a17606f4f2a5a2
#
_entry.id   8c7e991b62ff11f802a17606f4f2a5a2
#
_cell.length_a   1.000
_cell.length_b   1.000
_cell.length_c   1.000
_cell.angle_alpha   90.00
_cell.angle_beta   90.00
_cell.angle_gamma   90.00
#
_symmetry.space_group_name_H-M   'P 1'
#
loop_
_entity.id
_entity.type
_entity.pdbx_description
1 polymer ?
#
loop_
_entity_poly.entity_id
_entity_poly.type
_entity_poly.pdbx_seq_one_letter_code
_entity_poly.pdbx_strand_id
1 'polypeptide(L)'
;MKFKKMKFSDTVYGDLTGQTYEGDIDVSDCRLTSLEGAPEIINGDFYCSNNRLTSLEGAPDRIDGDFYLFDNQLISLKGAPEVVDGGFYCSNNQLSSLEGAPKIVNGDFYLFNNKLISLKGAPEVVDGGFYCSNNQLTSLKGAPKTVNGDFYCSSNQLSSLEGVPEVVKGSFYCYMNQLTSLEYLPYSEDISSDFREKEVKEYLKSKFPQYLI
;
A
#
# COMPACT_ATOMS: atom_id res chain seq x y z
N MET A 1 10.75 -29.50 -15.84
CA MET A 1 11.88 -29.11 -14.95
C MET A 1 11.29 -28.52 -13.68
N LYS A 2 11.63 -29.02 -12.48
CA LYS A 2 11.31 -28.31 -11.23
C LYS A 2 12.35 -27.21 -11.08
N PHE A 3 11.94 -25.94 -11.17
CA PHE A 3 12.84 -24.83 -10.87
C PHE A 3 13.27 -24.91 -9.39
N LYS A 4 14.57 -24.72 -9.14
CA LYS A 4 15.10 -24.64 -7.78
C LYS A 4 14.38 -23.46 -7.10
N LYS A 5 13.84 -23.66 -5.90
CA LYS A 5 13.36 -22.55 -5.06
C LYS A 5 14.58 -21.75 -4.62
N MET A 6 14.53 -20.43 -4.82
CA MET A 6 15.57 -19.49 -4.41
C MET A 6 15.14 -18.83 -3.11
N LYS A 7 16.00 -18.86 -2.10
CA LYS A 7 15.82 -18.19 -0.81
C LYS A 7 16.72 -16.96 -0.74
N PHE A 8 16.46 -16.05 0.20
CA PHE A 8 17.35 -14.92 0.46
C PHE A 8 18.78 -15.38 0.73
N SER A 9 18.95 -16.42 1.56
CA SER A 9 20.28 -17.00 1.87
C SER A 9 21.03 -17.59 0.67
N ASP A 10 20.38 -17.79 -0.48
CA ASP A 10 21.02 -18.19 -1.74
C ASP A 10 21.61 -16.99 -2.51
N THR A 11 21.40 -15.75 -2.07
CA THR A 11 21.90 -14.52 -2.70
C THR A 11 23.34 -14.22 -2.31
N VAL A 12 23.87 -13.14 -2.84
CA VAL A 12 25.24 -12.65 -2.49
C VAL A 12 25.39 -12.27 -1.02
N TYR A 13 24.29 -12.01 -0.32
CA TYR A 13 24.29 -11.64 1.09
C TYR A 13 24.44 -12.85 2.02
N GLY A 14 24.13 -14.08 1.56
CA GLY A 14 24.16 -15.28 2.38
C GLY A 14 23.05 -15.30 3.45
N ASP A 15 23.28 -16.05 4.52
CA ASP A 15 22.34 -16.16 5.65
C ASP A 15 22.62 -15.06 6.69
N LEU A 16 21.68 -14.13 6.84
CA LEU A 16 21.71 -13.01 7.78
C LEU A 16 20.70 -13.15 8.92
N THR A 17 20.12 -14.35 9.12
CA THR A 17 19.11 -14.60 10.15
C THR A 17 19.57 -14.10 11.52
N GLY A 18 18.70 -13.32 12.20
CA GLY A 18 18.95 -12.75 13.53
C GLY A 18 19.96 -11.60 13.56
N GLN A 19 20.37 -11.08 12.42
CA GLN A 19 21.33 -9.97 12.31
C GLN A 19 20.63 -8.65 12.02
N THR A 20 21.29 -7.55 12.35
CA THR A 20 20.99 -6.20 11.84
C THR A 20 21.93 -5.94 10.66
N TYR A 21 21.39 -5.45 9.56
CA TYR A 21 22.16 -5.05 8.39
C TYR A 21 22.18 -3.52 8.28
N GLU A 22 23.38 -2.97 8.16
CA GLU A 22 23.59 -1.51 8.01
C GLU A 22 23.67 -1.13 6.54
N GLY A 23 22.69 -0.35 6.09
CA GLY A 23 22.54 0.12 4.70
C GLY A 23 21.49 -0.66 3.91
N ASP A 24 21.49 -0.44 2.60
CA ASP A 24 20.47 -0.98 1.69
C ASP A 24 20.78 -2.42 1.29
N ILE A 25 19.73 -3.21 1.14
CA ILE A 25 19.80 -4.55 0.56
C ILE A 25 19.06 -4.55 -0.78
N ASP A 26 19.75 -4.98 -1.85
CA ASP A 26 19.13 -5.16 -3.16
C ASP A 26 19.20 -6.62 -3.60
N VAL A 27 18.04 -7.26 -3.58
CA VAL A 27 17.81 -8.63 -4.10
C VAL A 27 16.74 -8.63 -5.19
N SER A 28 16.55 -7.50 -5.87
CA SER A 28 15.66 -7.42 -7.04
C SER A 28 16.13 -8.37 -8.14
N ASP A 29 15.20 -8.85 -8.96
CA ASP A 29 15.48 -9.74 -10.10
C ASP A 29 16.17 -11.08 -9.78
N CYS A 30 16.26 -11.44 -8.48
CA CYS A 30 16.97 -12.65 -8.02
C CYS A 30 16.14 -13.95 -8.15
N ARG A 31 14.89 -13.86 -8.64
CA ARG A 31 13.94 -14.98 -8.75
C ARG A 31 13.63 -15.63 -7.40
N LEU A 32 13.67 -14.86 -6.30
CA LEU A 32 13.40 -15.35 -4.95
C LEU A 32 11.98 -15.89 -4.85
N THR A 33 11.85 -16.99 -4.14
CA THR A 33 10.55 -17.59 -3.77
C THR A 33 10.32 -17.55 -2.26
N SER A 34 11.32 -17.11 -1.47
CA SER A 34 11.29 -17.01 -0.01
C SER A 34 12.31 -15.98 0.46
N LEU A 35 12.02 -15.29 1.56
CA LEU A 35 12.91 -14.37 2.25
C LEU A 35 13.67 -15.06 3.40
N GLU A 36 13.59 -16.40 3.50
CA GLU A 36 14.33 -17.18 4.51
C GLU A 36 15.83 -16.87 4.45
N GLY A 37 16.40 -16.46 5.58
CA GLY A 37 17.78 -16.01 5.70
C GLY A 37 17.97 -14.50 5.58
N ALA A 38 16.89 -13.72 5.42
CA ALA A 38 16.99 -12.26 5.52
C ALA A 38 17.34 -11.83 6.95
N PRO A 39 17.94 -10.63 7.15
CA PRO A 39 18.24 -10.11 8.47
C PRO A 39 16.96 -9.81 9.26
N GLU A 40 17.06 -9.69 10.57
CA GLU A 40 15.95 -9.29 11.45
C GLU A 40 15.63 -7.79 11.30
N ILE A 41 16.67 -6.97 11.11
CA ILE A 41 16.54 -5.51 10.95
C ILE A 41 17.36 -5.05 9.74
N ILE A 42 16.81 -4.13 8.95
CA ILE A 42 17.52 -3.40 7.90
C ILE A 42 17.49 -1.91 8.23
N ASN A 43 18.67 -1.33 8.48
CA ASN A 43 18.87 0.11 8.68
C ASN A 43 19.11 0.83 7.34
N GLY A 44 18.19 0.67 6.40
CA GLY A 44 18.22 1.19 5.04
C GLY A 44 17.02 0.71 4.25
N ASP A 45 17.09 0.83 2.93
CA ASP A 45 16.05 0.36 2.01
C ASP A 45 16.17 -1.13 1.72
N PHE A 46 15.02 -1.79 1.50
CA PHE A 46 14.97 -3.17 1.06
C PHE A 46 14.35 -3.29 -0.33
N TYR A 47 15.20 -3.49 -1.34
CA TYR A 47 14.79 -3.70 -2.73
C TYR A 47 14.61 -5.20 -2.98
N CYS A 48 13.35 -5.62 -3.17
CA CYS A 48 12.96 -7.02 -3.35
C CYS A 48 11.97 -7.21 -4.52
N SER A 49 11.95 -6.25 -5.44
CA SER A 49 11.06 -6.25 -6.60
C SER A 49 11.44 -7.28 -7.66
N ASN A 50 10.53 -7.56 -8.61
CA ASN A 50 10.77 -8.49 -9.72
C ASN A 50 11.21 -9.89 -9.27
N ASN A 51 10.58 -10.41 -8.23
CA ASN A 51 10.84 -11.75 -7.72
C ASN A 51 9.62 -12.69 -7.91
N ARG A 52 9.57 -13.79 -7.20
CA ARG A 52 8.50 -14.79 -7.27
C ARG A 52 7.92 -15.10 -5.89
N LEU A 53 7.95 -14.10 -5.00
CA LEU A 53 7.44 -14.22 -3.64
C LEU A 53 5.93 -14.37 -3.66
N THR A 54 5.41 -15.30 -2.87
CA THR A 54 3.97 -15.51 -2.68
C THR A 54 3.49 -15.07 -1.30
N SER A 55 4.40 -14.89 -0.34
CA SER A 55 4.20 -14.35 1.00
C SER A 55 5.46 -13.61 1.44
N LEU A 56 5.40 -12.94 2.59
CA LEU A 56 6.55 -12.24 3.19
C LEU A 56 7.13 -12.99 4.38
N GLU A 57 6.83 -14.30 4.53
CA GLU A 57 7.43 -15.12 5.57
C GLU A 57 8.95 -15.11 5.44
N GLY A 58 9.64 -14.78 6.54
CA GLY A 58 11.09 -14.59 6.61
C GLY A 58 11.56 -13.19 6.23
N ALA A 59 10.65 -12.23 6.01
CA ALA A 59 11.04 -10.83 5.89
C ALA A 59 11.57 -10.29 7.23
N PRO A 60 12.35 -9.19 7.19
CA PRO A 60 12.78 -8.48 8.39
C PRO A 60 11.60 -8.09 9.29
N ASP A 61 11.81 -8.03 10.59
CA ASP A 61 10.82 -7.54 11.55
C ASP A 61 10.69 -6.01 11.49
N ARG A 62 11.77 -5.31 11.06
CA ARG A 62 11.83 -3.87 10.89
C ARG A 62 12.68 -3.45 9.69
N ILE A 63 12.21 -2.42 8.99
CA ILE A 63 12.92 -1.75 7.89
C ILE A 63 12.85 -0.24 8.16
N ASP A 64 14.01 0.41 8.32
CA ASP A 64 14.11 1.85 8.61
C ASP A 64 13.94 2.71 7.35
N GLY A 65 14.11 2.15 6.17
CA GLY A 65 13.89 2.77 4.88
C GLY A 65 12.62 2.28 4.19
N ASP A 66 12.64 2.33 2.87
CA ASP A 66 11.59 1.87 1.98
C ASP A 66 11.62 0.36 1.77
N PHE A 67 10.45 -0.27 1.64
CA PHE A 67 10.32 -1.68 1.27
C PHE A 67 9.69 -1.83 -0.12
N TYR A 68 10.50 -2.22 -1.11
CA TYR A 68 10.10 -2.38 -2.50
C TYR A 68 9.79 -3.84 -2.83
N LEU A 69 8.52 -4.13 -3.13
CA LEU A 69 7.97 -5.47 -3.38
C LEU A 69 7.18 -5.57 -4.70
N PHE A 70 7.23 -4.55 -5.55
CA PHE A 70 6.44 -4.58 -6.77
C PHE A 70 6.91 -5.68 -7.74
N ASP A 71 5.97 -6.12 -8.60
CA ASP A 71 6.22 -7.19 -9.57
C ASP A 71 6.66 -8.51 -8.92
N ASN A 72 5.88 -8.94 -7.91
CA ASN A 72 5.98 -10.25 -7.30
C ASN A 72 4.69 -11.06 -7.54
N GLN A 73 4.48 -12.14 -6.81
CA GLN A 73 3.30 -13.01 -6.89
C GLN A 73 2.59 -13.09 -5.53
N LEU A 74 2.69 -12.02 -4.72
CA LEU A 74 2.17 -12.01 -3.34
C LEU A 74 0.65 -12.17 -3.35
N ILE A 75 0.18 -13.19 -2.65
CA ILE A 75 -1.23 -13.44 -2.40
C ILE A 75 -1.63 -13.05 -0.96
N SER A 76 -0.65 -12.81 -0.10
CA SER A 76 -0.80 -12.46 1.32
C SER A 76 0.37 -11.60 1.76
N LEU A 77 0.14 -10.72 2.73
CA LEU A 77 1.17 -9.92 3.42
C LEU A 77 1.64 -10.59 4.73
N LYS A 78 1.25 -11.85 4.97
CA LYS A 78 1.72 -12.59 6.14
C LYS A 78 3.24 -12.63 6.19
N GLY A 79 3.81 -12.23 7.33
CA GLY A 79 5.25 -12.09 7.55
C GLY A 79 5.80 -10.72 7.17
N ALA A 80 4.96 -9.73 6.80
CA ALA A 80 5.43 -8.37 6.66
C ALA A 80 5.95 -7.82 7.99
N PRO A 81 6.93 -6.88 7.96
CA PRO A 81 7.39 -6.17 9.15
C PRO A 81 6.22 -5.46 9.87
N GLU A 82 6.28 -5.35 11.18
CA GLU A 82 5.28 -4.56 11.92
C GLU A 82 5.39 -3.06 11.63
N VAL A 83 6.61 -2.58 11.36
CA VAL A 83 6.92 -1.17 11.11
C VAL A 83 7.81 -1.06 9.87
N VAL A 84 7.44 -0.15 8.99
CA VAL A 84 8.26 0.35 7.87
C VAL A 84 8.36 1.86 8.05
N ASP A 85 9.57 2.34 8.34
CA ASP A 85 9.77 3.79 8.60
C ASP A 85 9.77 4.61 7.30
N GLY A 86 9.96 3.99 6.17
CA GLY A 86 9.72 4.55 4.84
C GLY A 86 8.39 4.13 4.22
N GLY A 87 8.35 4.05 2.89
CA GLY A 87 7.21 3.59 2.12
C GLY A 87 7.16 2.07 1.96
N PHE A 88 5.95 1.54 1.78
CA PHE A 88 5.69 0.13 1.49
C PHE A 88 5.11 -0.01 0.08
N TYR A 89 5.94 -0.48 -0.86
CA TYR A 89 5.63 -0.48 -2.29
C TYR A 89 5.29 -1.90 -2.78
N CYS A 90 4.00 -2.26 -2.79
CA CYS A 90 3.52 -3.62 -3.07
C CYS A 90 2.60 -3.71 -4.30
N SER A 91 2.82 -2.83 -5.28
CA SER A 91 2.06 -2.81 -6.53
C SER A 91 2.36 -4.03 -7.42
N ASN A 92 1.46 -4.32 -8.38
CA ASN A 92 1.61 -5.42 -9.34
C ASN A 92 1.81 -6.78 -8.66
N ASN A 93 0.93 -7.09 -7.72
CA ASN A 93 0.89 -8.37 -7.02
C ASN A 93 -0.49 -9.03 -7.18
N GLN A 94 -0.83 -10.01 -6.35
CA GLN A 94 -2.09 -10.76 -6.43
C GLN A 94 -2.86 -10.71 -5.10
N LEU A 95 -2.63 -9.65 -4.29
CA LEU A 95 -3.26 -9.50 -2.98
C LEU A 95 -4.77 -9.37 -3.10
N SER A 96 -5.52 -10.16 -2.35
CA SER A 96 -6.98 -10.06 -2.23
C SER A 96 -7.44 -9.42 -0.92
N SER A 97 -6.55 -9.29 0.07
CA SER A 97 -6.76 -8.60 1.35
C SER A 97 -5.45 -7.98 1.85
N LEU A 98 -5.55 -7.11 2.86
CA LEU A 98 -4.40 -6.50 3.54
C LEU A 98 -4.12 -7.14 4.90
N GLU A 99 -4.68 -8.33 5.16
CA GLU A 99 -4.38 -9.05 6.39
C GLU A 99 -2.89 -9.40 6.47
N GLY A 100 -2.26 -9.03 7.59
CA GLY A 100 -0.82 -9.13 7.77
C GLY A 100 0.00 -7.94 7.27
N ALA A 101 -0.64 -6.86 6.80
CA ALA A 101 0.07 -5.62 6.46
C ALA A 101 0.79 -5.02 7.69
N PRO A 102 1.82 -4.19 7.47
CA PRO A 102 2.46 -3.42 8.53
C PRO A 102 1.42 -2.62 9.34
N LYS A 103 1.63 -2.48 10.63
CA LYS A 103 0.78 -1.66 11.50
C LYS A 103 1.04 -0.16 11.30
N ILE A 104 2.30 0.18 10.97
CA ILE A 104 2.79 1.54 10.77
C ILE A 104 3.56 1.60 9.46
N VAL A 105 3.22 2.58 8.63
CA VAL A 105 3.95 2.96 7.42
C VAL A 105 4.12 4.47 7.48
N ASN A 106 5.35 4.93 7.70
CA ASN A 106 5.63 6.36 7.85
C ASN A 106 5.85 7.06 6.49
N GLY A 107 5.91 6.31 5.40
CA GLY A 107 5.90 6.80 4.02
C GLY A 107 4.62 6.46 3.28
N ASP A 108 4.74 6.32 1.98
CA ASP A 108 3.65 5.96 1.08
C ASP A 108 3.28 4.48 1.16
N PHE A 109 2.00 4.16 0.99
CA PHE A 109 1.52 2.80 0.91
C PHE A 109 0.94 2.50 -0.47
N TYR A 110 1.74 1.86 -1.33
CA TYR A 110 1.39 1.56 -2.73
C TYR A 110 0.85 0.15 -2.92
N LEU A 111 -0.41 0.06 -3.39
CA LEU A 111 -1.15 -1.18 -3.61
C LEU A 111 -1.77 -1.27 -5.02
N PHE A 112 -1.29 -0.46 -5.97
CA PHE A 112 -1.82 -0.48 -7.34
C PHE A 112 -1.77 -1.87 -7.96
N ASN A 113 -2.74 -2.16 -8.85
CA ASN A 113 -2.74 -3.39 -9.64
C ASN A 113 -2.62 -4.65 -8.77
N ASN A 114 -3.55 -4.78 -7.82
CA ASN A 114 -3.77 -6.00 -7.05
C ASN A 114 -5.18 -6.54 -7.30
N LYS A 115 -5.65 -7.46 -6.47
CA LYS A 115 -6.99 -8.05 -6.52
C LYS A 115 -7.78 -7.77 -5.24
N LEU A 116 -7.50 -6.63 -4.57
CA LEU A 116 -8.10 -6.28 -3.30
C LEU A 116 -9.61 -6.10 -3.45
N ILE A 117 -10.38 -6.81 -2.63
CA ILE A 117 -11.82 -6.68 -2.52
C ILE A 117 -12.25 -5.90 -1.28
N SER A 118 -11.32 -5.67 -0.35
CA SER A 118 -11.51 -4.97 0.93
C SER A 118 -10.20 -4.35 1.39
N LEU A 119 -10.29 -3.28 2.19
CA LEU A 119 -9.15 -2.64 2.86
C LEU A 119 -9.00 -3.11 4.33
N LYS A 120 -9.73 -4.15 4.73
CA LYS A 120 -9.57 -4.74 6.07
C LYS A 120 -8.12 -5.18 6.27
N GLY A 121 -7.51 -4.74 7.36
CA GLY A 121 -6.12 -5.00 7.70
C GLY A 121 -5.14 -3.92 7.23
N ALA A 122 -5.61 -2.85 6.59
CA ALA A 122 -4.76 -1.70 6.32
C ALA A 122 -4.25 -1.06 7.63
N PRO A 123 -3.08 -0.38 7.60
CA PRO A 123 -2.60 0.43 8.72
C PRO A 123 -3.66 1.46 9.14
N GLU A 124 -3.72 1.79 10.43
CA GLU A 124 -4.63 2.86 10.90
C GLU A 124 -4.17 4.25 10.47
N VAL A 125 -2.85 4.44 10.34
CA VAL A 125 -2.20 5.70 9.95
C VAL A 125 -1.21 5.42 8.84
N VAL A 126 -1.25 6.26 7.80
CA VAL A 126 -0.26 6.33 6.74
C VAL A 126 0.18 7.78 6.65
N ASP A 127 1.45 8.07 6.96
CA ASP A 127 1.97 9.44 6.97
C ASP A 127 2.22 9.99 5.56
N GLY A 128 2.40 9.13 4.59
CA GLY A 128 2.42 9.46 3.17
C GLY A 128 1.06 9.30 2.50
N GLY A 129 1.08 8.98 1.21
CA GLY A 129 -0.10 8.69 0.41
C GLY A 129 -0.56 7.24 0.52
N PHE A 130 -1.86 7.02 0.30
CA PHE A 130 -2.49 5.70 0.25
C PHE A 130 -3.02 5.42 -1.15
N TYR A 131 -2.39 4.50 -1.86
CA TYR A 131 -2.62 4.27 -3.29
C TYR A 131 -3.19 2.88 -3.54
N CYS A 132 -4.52 2.76 -3.65
CA CYS A 132 -5.24 1.49 -3.87
C CYS A 132 -6.01 1.42 -5.20
N SER A 133 -5.62 2.22 -6.19
CA SER A 133 -6.26 2.19 -7.52
C SER A 133 -6.00 0.87 -8.27
N ASN A 134 -6.83 0.59 -9.28
CA ASN A 134 -6.76 -0.63 -10.09
C ASN A 134 -6.84 -1.91 -9.24
N ASN A 135 -7.89 -1.98 -8.44
CA ASN A 135 -8.25 -3.14 -7.63
C ASN A 135 -9.72 -3.54 -7.87
N GLN A 136 -10.31 -4.32 -6.99
CA GLN A 136 -11.69 -4.79 -7.08
C GLN A 136 -12.51 -4.36 -5.85
N LEU A 137 -12.14 -3.19 -5.25
CA LEU A 137 -12.76 -2.70 -4.03
C LEU A 137 -14.22 -2.31 -4.30
N THR A 138 -15.12 -2.83 -3.47
CA THR A 138 -16.54 -2.45 -3.46
C THR A 138 -16.88 -1.49 -2.31
N SER A 139 -15.96 -1.30 -1.36
CA SER A 139 -16.08 -0.42 -0.19
C SER A 139 -14.71 0.06 0.26
N LEU A 140 -14.66 1.25 0.87
CA LEU A 140 -13.45 1.80 1.51
C LEU A 140 -13.42 1.54 3.03
N LYS A 141 -14.37 0.75 3.56
CA LYS A 141 -14.35 0.36 4.99
C LYS A 141 -13.06 -0.38 5.31
N GLY A 142 -12.39 0.08 6.36
CA GLY A 142 -11.07 -0.40 6.75
C GLY A 142 -9.90 0.38 6.14
N ALA A 143 -10.17 1.45 5.38
CA ALA A 143 -9.12 2.40 5.00
C ALA A 143 -8.45 3.03 6.23
N PRO A 144 -7.21 3.53 6.11
CA PRO A 144 -6.56 4.29 7.16
C PRO A 144 -7.44 5.44 7.66
N LYS A 145 -7.44 5.70 8.96
CA LYS A 145 -8.18 6.82 9.55
C LYS A 145 -7.55 8.18 9.21
N THR A 146 -6.23 8.18 9.01
CA THR A 146 -5.44 9.36 8.65
C THR A 146 -4.54 9.02 7.47
N VAL A 147 -4.59 9.87 6.44
CA VAL A 147 -3.68 9.85 5.30
C VAL A 147 -3.17 11.28 5.13
N ASN A 148 -1.87 11.48 5.37
CA ASN A 148 -1.27 12.81 5.31
C ASN A 148 -0.82 13.21 3.90
N GLY A 149 -0.77 12.29 2.95
CA GLY A 149 -0.52 12.51 1.53
C GLY A 149 -1.78 12.34 0.69
N ASP A 150 -1.59 11.82 -0.51
CA ASP A 150 -2.65 11.56 -1.48
C ASP A 150 -3.48 10.32 -1.13
N PHE A 151 -4.73 10.28 -1.59
CA PHE A 151 -5.58 9.09 -1.50
C PHE A 151 -6.12 8.73 -2.88
N TYR A 152 -5.60 7.65 -3.47
CA TYR A 152 -6.00 7.22 -4.82
C TYR A 152 -6.75 5.89 -4.75
N CYS A 153 -8.05 5.92 -5.09
CA CYS A 153 -8.92 4.73 -5.16
C CYS A 153 -9.64 4.60 -6.52
N SER A 154 -9.08 5.22 -7.55
CA SER A 154 -9.63 5.16 -8.92
C SER A 154 -9.62 3.74 -9.48
N SER A 155 -10.44 3.47 -10.51
CA SER A 155 -10.49 2.16 -11.18
C SER A 155 -10.72 1.01 -10.20
N ASN A 156 -11.82 1.12 -9.45
CA ASN A 156 -12.35 0.10 -8.56
C ASN A 156 -13.85 -0.14 -8.86
N GLN A 157 -14.58 -0.75 -7.95
CA GLN A 157 -16.01 -1.05 -8.08
C GLN A 157 -16.82 -0.36 -6.97
N LEU A 158 -16.36 0.84 -6.52
CA LEU A 158 -16.97 1.56 -5.42
C LEU A 158 -18.32 2.15 -5.84
N SER A 159 -19.36 1.88 -5.08
CA SER A 159 -20.67 2.55 -5.21
C SER A 159 -20.86 3.69 -4.21
N SER A 160 -19.99 3.78 -3.21
CA SER A 160 -19.97 4.81 -2.15
C SER A 160 -18.54 5.07 -1.70
N LEU A 161 -18.30 6.26 -1.15
CA LEU A 161 -17.04 6.65 -0.50
C LEU A 161 -17.08 6.43 1.02
N GLU A 162 -18.09 5.73 1.55
CA GLU A 162 -18.15 5.41 2.98
C GLU A 162 -16.88 4.70 3.44
N GLY A 163 -16.22 5.24 4.47
CA GLY A 163 -14.99 4.69 5.05
C GLY A 163 -13.71 5.41 4.63
N VAL A 164 -13.77 6.37 3.68
CA VAL A 164 -12.63 7.24 3.40
C VAL A 164 -12.38 8.19 4.59
N PRO A 165 -11.12 8.62 4.88
CA PRO A 165 -10.86 9.68 5.84
C PRO A 165 -11.64 10.95 5.51
N GLU A 166 -12.13 11.69 6.51
CA GLU A 166 -12.88 12.94 6.29
C GLU A 166 -12.02 14.01 5.61
N VAL A 167 -10.73 14.03 5.91
CA VAL A 167 -9.73 14.95 5.36
C VAL A 167 -8.60 14.16 4.72
N VAL A 168 -8.32 14.46 3.47
CA VAL A 168 -7.14 14.02 2.73
C VAL A 168 -6.29 15.25 2.48
N LYS A 169 -5.07 15.29 3.01
CA LYS A 169 -4.23 16.50 2.90
C LYS A 169 -3.62 16.70 1.51
N GLY A 170 -3.43 15.62 0.77
CA GLY A 170 -3.01 15.63 -0.63
C GLY A 170 -4.19 15.56 -1.58
N SER A 171 -3.95 15.06 -2.77
CA SER A 171 -4.97 14.87 -3.82
C SER A 171 -5.86 13.66 -3.52
N PHE A 172 -7.14 13.75 -3.88
CA PHE A 172 -8.10 12.65 -3.77
C PHE A 172 -8.62 12.23 -5.14
N TYR A 173 -8.28 11.02 -5.58
CA TYR A 173 -8.64 10.50 -6.90
C TYR A 173 -9.51 9.26 -6.77
N CYS A 174 -10.78 9.36 -7.24
CA CYS A 174 -11.79 8.30 -7.16
C CYS A 174 -12.56 8.07 -8.48
N TYR A 175 -12.03 8.52 -9.60
CA TYR A 175 -12.65 8.33 -10.91
C TYR A 175 -12.65 6.85 -11.36
N MET A 176 -13.42 6.51 -12.40
CA MET A 176 -13.59 5.13 -12.89
C MET A 176 -14.06 4.18 -11.79
N ASN A 177 -15.12 4.58 -11.09
CA ASN A 177 -15.86 3.78 -10.12
C ASN A 177 -17.34 3.71 -10.52
N GLN A 178 -18.21 3.28 -9.61
CA GLN A 178 -19.66 3.19 -9.81
C GLN A 178 -20.40 4.13 -8.83
N LEU A 179 -19.76 5.27 -8.49
CA LEU A 179 -20.31 6.23 -7.52
C LEU A 179 -21.59 6.87 -8.03
N THR A 180 -22.61 6.93 -7.19
CA THR A 180 -23.90 7.53 -7.50
C THR A 180 -24.16 8.82 -6.75
N SER A 181 -23.33 9.17 -5.77
CA SER A 181 -23.42 10.40 -4.98
C SER A 181 -22.06 10.87 -4.51
N LEU A 182 -21.99 12.15 -4.11
CA LEU A 182 -20.81 12.76 -3.49
C LEU A 182 -20.79 12.58 -1.97
N GLU A 183 -21.75 11.80 -1.41
CA GLU A 183 -21.76 11.53 0.02
C GLU A 183 -20.44 10.88 0.46
N TYR A 184 -19.91 11.31 1.61
CA TYR A 184 -18.59 10.92 2.13
C TYR A 184 -17.39 11.41 1.31
N LEU A 185 -17.56 12.27 0.30
CA LEU A 185 -16.43 12.90 -0.37
C LEU A 185 -15.58 13.64 0.69
N PRO A 186 -14.28 13.36 0.81
CA PRO A 186 -13.43 14.02 1.78
C PRO A 186 -13.16 15.48 1.40
N TYR A 187 -12.73 16.28 2.35
CA TYR A 187 -12.07 17.52 2.00
C TYR A 187 -10.68 17.22 1.41
N SER A 188 -10.39 17.80 0.26
CA SER A 188 -9.09 17.76 -0.40
C SER A 188 -9.01 18.97 -1.34
N GLU A 189 -7.81 19.51 -1.54
CA GLU A 189 -7.60 20.67 -2.43
C GLU A 189 -7.67 20.27 -3.91
N ASP A 190 -7.29 19.04 -4.23
CA ASP A 190 -7.35 18.50 -5.60
C ASP A 190 -8.16 17.20 -5.62
N ILE A 191 -9.29 17.23 -6.30
CA ILE A 191 -10.22 16.10 -6.40
C ILE A 191 -10.46 15.74 -7.85
N SER A 192 -10.18 14.49 -8.21
CA SER A 192 -10.57 13.91 -9.49
C SER A 192 -11.58 12.79 -9.30
N SER A 193 -12.78 12.97 -9.85
CA SER A 193 -13.90 12.04 -9.76
C SER A 193 -14.66 11.97 -11.08
N ASP A 194 -15.64 11.05 -11.19
CA ASP A 194 -16.53 10.97 -12.36
C ASP A 194 -17.65 12.04 -12.32
N PHE A 195 -17.76 12.82 -11.25
CA PHE A 195 -18.70 13.92 -11.12
C PHE A 195 -18.17 15.20 -11.77
N ARG A 196 -19.09 16.08 -12.21
CA ARG A 196 -18.71 17.38 -12.77
C ARG A 196 -18.06 18.26 -11.69
N GLU A 197 -17.02 18.96 -12.06
CA GLU A 197 -16.27 19.85 -11.17
C GLU A 197 -17.18 20.83 -10.39
N LYS A 198 -18.23 21.34 -11.05
CA LYS A 198 -19.22 22.22 -10.42
C LYS A 198 -19.95 21.53 -9.26
N GLU A 199 -20.37 20.28 -9.45
CA GLU A 199 -21.08 19.50 -8.43
C GLU A 199 -20.18 19.22 -7.23
N VAL A 200 -18.92 18.86 -7.49
CA VAL A 200 -17.89 18.67 -6.46
C VAL A 200 -17.70 19.96 -5.66
N LYS A 201 -17.49 21.09 -6.33
CA LYS A 201 -17.34 22.40 -5.67
C LYS A 201 -18.55 22.80 -4.84
N GLU A 202 -19.77 22.60 -5.34
CA GLU A 202 -21.00 22.89 -4.61
C GLU A 202 -21.15 22.01 -3.37
N TYR A 203 -20.83 20.71 -3.47
CA TYR A 203 -20.83 19.79 -2.34
C TYR A 203 -19.83 20.22 -1.27
N LEU A 204 -18.57 20.49 -1.65
CA LEU A 204 -17.52 20.90 -0.72
C LEU A 204 -17.89 22.18 0.02
N LYS A 205 -18.46 23.18 -0.67
CA LYS A 205 -18.93 24.42 -0.06
C LYS A 205 -20.01 24.17 1.00
N SER A 206 -20.90 23.22 0.76
CA SER A 206 -21.99 22.92 1.70
C SER A 206 -21.51 22.11 2.90
N LYS A 207 -20.55 21.22 2.70
CA LYS A 207 -20.08 20.24 3.71
C LYS A 207 -18.93 20.78 4.54
N PHE A 208 -18.04 21.55 3.94
CA PHE A 208 -16.79 22.01 4.55
C PHE A 208 -16.60 23.53 4.45
N PRO A 209 -17.56 24.36 4.89
CA PRO A 209 -17.46 25.81 4.74
C PRO A 209 -16.25 26.41 5.47
N GLN A 210 -15.73 25.74 6.51
CA GLN A 210 -14.59 26.18 7.31
C GLN A 210 -13.25 26.14 6.58
N TYR A 211 -13.13 25.36 5.48
CA TYR A 211 -11.89 25.22 4.70
C TYR A 211 -11.87 26.09 3.44
N LEU A 212 -12.91 26.84 3.15
CA LEU A 212 -13.08 27.60 1.89
C LEU A 212 -13.02 29.12 2.12
N ILE A 213 -12.18 29.57 3.03
CA ILE A 213 -11.96 31.00 3.34
C ILE A 213 -10.87 31.57 2.43
#